data_c57e277845bf59d00ed5b795e149d075
#
_entry.id   c57e277845bf59d00ed5b795e149d075
#
_cell.length_a   1.000
_cell.length_b   1.000
_cell.length_c   1.000
_cell.angle_alpha   90.00
_cell.angle_beta   90.00
_cell.angle_gamma   90.00
#
_symmetry.space_group_name_H-M   'P 1'
#
loop_
_entity.id
_entity.type
_entity.pdbx_description
1 polymer ?
#
loop_
_entity_poly.entity_id
_entity_poly.type
_entity_poly.pdbx_seq_one_letter_code
_entity_poly.pdbx_strand_id
1 'polypeptide(L)'
;MKWLLTLFIALSALCSCDRKDLQVKDYSFDTTYSMVDTICWKDERIALQLSIDNYNAEEELKLQYRINGSIEDTLVINGQKTLEPVTFDPHIDKSMTMHYSPKQKGANVICLTLSNSHFSRQDYITVRAKEEVTYDYKYNGYEIHITTIEGV
;
A
#
# COMPACT_ATOMS: atom_id res chain seq x y z
N MET A 1 -46.87 10.16 52.88
CA MET A 1 -46.54 8.96 52.08
C MET A 1 -46.86 9.06 50.59
N LYS A 2 -47.74 9.89 50.12
CA LYS A 2 -48.09 10.06 48.69
C LYS A 2 -47.03 10.80 47.85
N TRP A 3 -46.25 11.63 48.47
CA TRP A 3 -45.21 12.43 47.78
C TRP A 3 -43.90 11.66 47.44
N LEU A 4 -43.59 10.62 48.21
CA LEU A 4 -42.44 9.78 47.96
C LEU A 4 -42.61 8.86 46.73
N LEU A 5 -43.86 8.46 46.45
CA LEU A 5 -44.15 7.61 45.29
C LEU A 5 -44.08 8.36 43.96
N THR A 6 -44.42 9.65 43.96
CA THR A 6 -44.34 10.51 42.76
C THR A 6 -42.89 10.83 42.40
N LEU A 7 -42.03 10.94 43.39
CA LEU A 7 -40.60 11.20 43.16
C LEU A 7 -39.88 9.97 42.54
N PHE A 8 -40.32 8.75 42.93
CA PHE A 8 -39.74 7.52 42.40
C PHE A 8 -40.12 7.25 40.93
N ILE A 9 -41.33 7.66 40.52
CA ILE A 9 -41.79 7.53 39.13
C ILE A 9 -41.09 8.55 38.22
N ALA A 10 -40.80 9.74 38.72
CA ALA A 10 -40.07 10.77 37.97
C ALA A 10 -38.59 10.43 37.76
N LEU A 11 -37.96 9.71 38.72
CA LEU A 11 -36.56 9.27 38.56
C LEU A 11 -36.39 8.10 37.60
N SER A 12 -37.41 7.24 37.44
CA SER A 12 -37.33 6.11 36.48
C SER A 12 -37.53 6.54 35.03
N ALA A 13 -38.12 7.71 34.78
CA ALA A 13 -38.31 8.24 33.43
C ALA A 13 -37.06 8.91 32.88
N LEU A 14 -36.06 9.23 33.71
CA LEU A 14 -34.81 9.85 33.31
C LEU A 14 -33.68 8.83 32.96
N CYS A 15 -33.89 7.54 33.22
CA CYS A 15 -32.96 6.48 32.86
C CYS A 15 -33.25 5.78 31.52
N SER A 16 -34.15 6.33 30.72
CA SER A 16 -34.23 6.00 29.29
C SER A 16 -33.10 6.76 28.57
N CYS A 17 -31.84 6.44 28.87
CA CYS A 17 -30.77 6.65 27.93
C CYS A 17 -31.11 5.82 26.70
N ASP A 18 -31.63 6.47 25.66
CA ASP A 18 -31.51 5.99 24.29
C ASP A 18 -30.04 5.62 24.09
N ARG A 19 -29.70 4.36 24.35
CA ARG A 19 -28.54 3.74 23.72
C ARG A 19 -28.91 3.71 22.25
N LYS A 20 -28.69 4.81 21.56
CA LYS A 20 -28.39 4.73 20.13
C LYS A 20 -27.28 3.70 20.08
N ASP A 21 -27.59 2.50 19.63
CA ASP A 21 -26.60 1.55 19.21
C ASP A 21 -25.71 2.33 18.27
N LEU A 22 -24.55 2.75 18.77
CA LEU A 22 -23.47 3.22 17.95
C LEU A 22 -23.09 2.00 17.12
N GLN A 23 -23.76 1.84 15.98
CA GLN A 23 -23.31 0.91 14.95
C GLN A 23 -21.93 1.42 14.55
N VAL A 24 -20.93 0.78 15.11
CA VAL A 24 -19.55 0.97 14.65
C VAL A 24 -19.56 0.48 13.21
N LYS A 25 -19.57 1.42 12.26
CA LYS A 25 -19.51 1.11 10.84
C LYS A 25 -18.14 0.49 10.61
N ASP A 26 -18.13 -0.79 10.30
CA ASP A 26 -16.89 -1.51 10.01
C ASP A 26 -16.46 -1.14 8.57
N TYR A 27 -15.43 -0.30 8.45
CA TYR A 27 -14.88 0.11 7.17
C TYR A 27 -13.89 -0.94 6.70
N SER A 28 -14.12 -1.48 5.52
CA SER A 28 -13.30 -2.54 4.92
C SER A 28 -13.14 -2.35 3.42
N PHE A 29 -12.11 -2.96 2.90
CA PHE A 29 -11.87 -3.14 1.47
C PHE A 29 -10.86 -4.27 1.26
N ASP A 30 -10.88 -4.83 0.06
CA ASP A 30 -9.93 -5.85 -0.37
C ASP A 30 -8.97 -5.25 -1.40
N THR A 31 -7.71 -5.67 -1.35
CA THR A 31 -6.69 -5.29 -2.33
C THR A 31 -6.18 -6.51 -3.06
N THR A 32 -6.06 -6.39 -4.37
CA THR A 32 -5.43 -7.41 -5.22
C THR A 32 -4.34 -6.75 -6.05
N TYR A 33 -3.18 -7.40 -6.12
CA TYR A 33 -2.05 -6.95 -6.91
C TYR A 33 -1.75 -7.93 -8.04
N SER A 34 -1.43 -7.42 -9.23
CA SER A 34 -1.07 -8.26 -10.37
C SER A 34 0.18 -9.10 -10.11
N MET A 35 1.07 -8.61 -9.24
CA MET A 35 2.25 -9.34 -8.78
C MET A 35 2.65 -8.83 -7.38
N VAL A 36 3.07 -9.73 -6.52
CA VAL A 36 3.48 -9.44 -5.12
C VAL A 36 4.98 -9.68 -4.92
N ASP A 37 5.53 -10.68 -5.62
CA ASP A 37 6.96 -10.98 -5.68
C ASP A 37 7.30 -11.26 -7.15
N THR A 38 8.27 -10.53 -7.71
CA THR A 38 8.64 -10.66 -9.11
C THR A 38 10.14 -10.44 -9.31
N ILE A 39 10.65 -10.97 -10.42
CA ILE A 39 12.04 -10.84 -10.83
C ILE A 39 12.08 -10.07 -12.17
N CYS A 40 12.93 -9.06 -12.25
CA CYS A 40 13.18 -8.29 -13.47
C CYS A 40 14.66 -7.92 -13.59
N TRP A 41 15.04 -7.31 -14.70
CA TRP A 41 16.36 -6.70 -14.82
C TRP A 41 16.39 -5.34 -14.10
N LYS A 42 17.56 -4.97 -13.60
CA LYS A 42 17.82 -3.60 -13.14
C LYS A 42 17.50 -2.63 -14.28
N ASP A 43 16.86 -1.51 -13.94
CA ASP A 43 16.37 -0.49 -14.87
C ASP A 43 15.23 -0.93 -15.82
N GLU A 44 14.84 -2.21 -15.81
CA GLU A 44 13.67 -2.66 -16.55
C GLU A 44 12.40 -2.04 -15.97
N ARG A 45 11.52 -1.55 -16.86
CA ARG A 45 10.22 -0.99 -16.47
C ARG A 45 9.18 -2.10 -16.36
N ILE A 46 8.70 -2.34 -15.15
CA ILE A 46 7.62 -3.29 -14.89
C ILE A 46 6.32 -2.56 -14.59
N ALA A 47 5.19 -3.20 -14.90
CA ALA A 47 3.85 -2.69 -14.60
C ALA A 47 3.24 -3.50 -13.44
N LEU A 48 2.79 -2.79 -12.42
CA LEU A 48 2.07 -3.31 -11.25
C LEU A 48 0.65 -2.77 -11.30
N GLN A 49 -0.34 -3.65 -11.16
CA GLN A 49 -1.74 -3.22 -11.08
C GLN A 49 -2.26 -3.49 -9.69
N LEU A 50 -2.82 -2.46 -9.06
CA LEU A 50 -3.60 -2.53 -7.84
C LEU A 50 -5.07 -2.52 -8.21
N SER A 51 -5.86 -3.44 -7.66
CA SER A 51 -7.32 -3.42 -7.72
C SER A 51 -7.88 -3.34 -6.30
N ILE A 52 -8.96 -2.58 -6.13
CA ILE A 52 -9.65 -2.40 -4.87
C ILE A 52 -11.09 -2.85 -5.03
N ASP A 53 -11.49 -3.80 -4.19
CA ASP A 53 -12.83 -4.37 -4.16
C ASP A 53 -13.47 -4.17 -2.79
N ASN A 54 -14.79 -4.27 -2.74
CA ASN A 54 -15.59 -4.21 -1.50
C ASN A 54 -15.36 -2.94 -0.66
N TYR A 55 -14.97 -1.83 -1.32
CA TYR A 55 -14.80 -0.56 -0.64
C TYR A 55 -16.17 -0.02 -0.18
N ASN A 56 -16.33 0.20 1.12
CA ASN A 56 -17.61 0.57 1.74
C ASN A 56 -17.61 1.94 2.44
N ALA A 57 -16.53 2.71 2.36
CA ALA A 57 -16.49 4.09 2.86
C ALA A 57 -16.95 5.07 1.77
N GLU A 58 -17.44 6.24 2.16
CA GLU A 58 -17.84 7.31 1.24
C GLU A 58 -16.70 8.26 0.87
N GLU A 59 -15.60 8.19 1.63
CA GLU A 59 -14.43 9.05 1.44
C GLU A 59 -13.47 8.47 0.40
N GLU A 60 -12.76 9.35 -0.28
CA GLU A 60 -11.66 8.97 -1.17
C GLU A 60 -10.52 8.30 -0.39
N LEU A 61 -9.76 7.44 -1.10
CA LEU A 61 -8.52 6.87 -0.60
C LEU A 61 -7.31 7.71 -1.02
N LYS A 62 -6.33 7.75 -0.12
CA LYS A 62 -4.99 8.27 -0.38
C LYS A 62 -4.03 7.09 -0.49
N LEU A 63 -3.36 6.99 -1.63
CA LEU A 63 -2.24 6.09 -1.84
C LEU A 63 -0.93 6.84 -1.62
N GLN A 64 -0.14 6.38 -0.68
CA GLN A 64 1.23 6.82 -0.45
C GLN A 64 2.16 5.62 -0.56
N TYR A 65 3.41 5.82 -0.97
CA TYR A 65 4.36 4.73 -1.09
C TYR A 65 5.76 5.10 -0.57
N ARG A 66 6.54 4.05 -0.28
CA ARG A 66 7.97 4.12 -0.01
C ARG A 66 8.65 2.91 -0.66
N ILE A 67 9.84 3.11 -1.19
CA ILE A 67 10.64 2.04 -1.78
C ILE A 67 11.91 1.90 -0.95
N ASN A 68 12.20 0.68 -0.46
CA ASN A 68 13.32 0.41 0.45
C ASN A 68 13.35 1.36 1.67
N GLY A 69 12.17 1.80 2.14
CA GLY A 69 12.05 2.77 3.22
C GLY A 69 12.34 4.23 2.84
N SER A 70 12.75 4.51 1.60
CA SER A 70 13.02 5.86 1.06
C SER A 70 11.82 6.40 0.29
N ILE A 71 11.67 7.74 0.30
CA ILE A 71 10.74 8.49 -0.56
C ILE A 71 11.40 9.02 -1.83
N GLU A 72 12.73 8.83 -1.99
CA GLU A 72 13.49 9.36 -3.13
C GLU A 72 13.31 8.54 -4.41
N ASP A 73 13.10 7.23 -4.26
CA ASP A 73 12.78 6.36 -5.39
C ASP A 73 11.30 6.49 -5.77
N THR A 74 10.98 6.38 -7.05
CA THR A 74 9.67 6.81 -7.53
C THR A 74 8.91 5.74 -8.30
N LEU A 75 7.59 5.67 -8.03
CA LEU A 75 6.62 5.03 -8.91
C LEU A 75 6.05 6.05 -9.92
N VAL A 76 5.72 5.54 -11.09
CA VAL A 76 4.86 6.25 -12.05
C VAL A 76 3.45 5.71 -11.88
N ILE A 77 2.55 6.50 -11.32
CA ILE A 77 1.16 6.10 -11.03
C ILE A 77 0.24 6.75 -12.06
N ASN A 78 -0.56 5.93 -12.77
CA ASN A 78 -1.45 6.40 -13.85
C ASN A 78 -0.74 7.33 -14.86
N GLY A 79 0.54 7.00 -15.17
CA GLY A 79 1.34 7.78 -16.12
C GLY A 79 2.05 9.02 -15.54
N GLN A 80 1.85 9.33 -14.27
CA GLN A 80 2.46 10.49 -13.62
C GLN A 80 3.50 10.05 -12.58
N LYS A 81 4.69 10.64 -12.66
CA LYS A 81 5.72 10.51 -11.63
C LYS A 81 5.37 11.42 -10.47
N THR A 82 5.14 10.87 -9.28
CA THR A 82 4.81 11.64 -8.09
C THR A 82 5.48 11.08 -6.84
N LEU A 83 5.86 11.97 -5.93
CA LEU A 83 6.25 11.65 -4.55
C LEU A 83 5.14 11.99 -3.55
N GLU A 84 4.17 12.78 -4.00
CA GLU A 84 3.02 13.17 -3.20
C GLU A 84 1.97 12.06 -3.16
N PRO A 85 1.17 11.97 -2.09
CA PRO A 85 0.06 11.04 -2.02
C PRO A 85 -0.92 11.25 -3.18
N VAL A 86 -1.35 10.16 -3.80
CA VAL A 86 -2.37 10.17 -4.86
C VAL A 86 -3.74 9.89 -4.24
N THR A 87 -4.68 10.81 -4.43
CA THR A 87 -6.06 10.65 -3.97
C THR A 87 -6.93 10.14 -5.11
N PHE A 88 -7.80 9.17 -4.83
CA PHE A 88 -8.71 8.60 -5.82
C PHE A 88 -9.97 8.03 -5.15
N ASP A 89 -11.06 7.92 -5.90
CA ASP A 89 -12.32 7.34 -5.47
C ASP A 89 -12.42 5.87 -5.95
N PRO A 90 -12.34 4.88 -5.05
CA PRO A 90 -12.45 3.47 -5.43
C PRO A 90 -13.81 3.05 -5.99
N HIS A 91 -14.86 3.85 -5.81
CA HIS A 91 -16.15 3.60 -6.43
C HIS A 91 -16.14 3.88 -7.94
N ILE A 92 -15.25 4.78 -8.37
CA ILE A 92 -15.05 5.18 -9.77
C ILE A 92 -13.85 4.46 -10.36
N ASP A 93 -12.69 4.59 -9.70
CA ASP A 93 -11.41 4.07 -10.14
C ASP A 93 -11.03 2.81 -9.33
N LYS A 94 -11.61 1.67 -9.69
CA LYS A 94 -11.38 0.39 -9.01
C LYS A 94 -9.98 -0.18 -9.21
N SER A 95 -9.24 0.30 -10.19
CA SER A 95 -7.89 -0.16 -10.46
C SER A 95 -6.93 0.97 -10.80
N MET A 96 -5.68 0.79 -10.41
CA MET A 96 -4.61 1.74 -10.62
C MET A 96 -3.39 1.03 -11.20
N THR A 97 -2.79 1.59 -12.24
CA THR A 97 -1.57 1.08 -12.84
C THR A 97 -0.38 1.87 -12.32
N MET A 98 0.58 1.15 -11.77
CA MET A 98 1.85 1.67 -11.30
C MET A 98 2.98 1.09 -12.15
N HIS A 99 3.98 1.90 -12.47
CA HIS A 99 5.20 1.43 -13.12
C HIS A 99 6.40 1.70 -12.21
N TYR A 100 7.27 0.71 -12.14
CA TYR A 100 8.49 0.78 -11.36
C TYR A 100 9.68 0.33 -12.22
N SER A 101 10.83 0.96 -12.03
CA SER A 101 12.11 0.56 -12.62
C SER A 101 13.15 0.52 -11.51
N PRO A 102 13.55 -0.66 -11.01
CA PRO A 102 14.47 -0.79 -9.90
C PRO A 102 15.85 -0.25 -10.28
N LYS A 103 16.41 0.61 -9.44
CA LYS A 103 17.73 1.23 -9.64
C LYS A 103 18.86 0.48 -8.95
N GLN A 104 18.50 -0.44 -8.05
CA GLN A 104 19.44 -1.24 -7.29
C GLN A 104 19.21 -2.72 -7.56
N LYS A 105 20.30 -3.50 -7.68
CA LYS A 105 20.21 -4.96 -7.73
C LYS A 105 19.75 -5.52 -6.38
N GLY A 106 19.12 -6.69 -6.40
CA GLY A 106 18.60 -7.36 -5.23
C GLY A 106 17.15 -6.99 -4.94
N ALA A 107 16.70 -7.22 -3.71
CA ALA A 107 15.33 -7.02 -3.32
C ALA A 107 15.01 -5.53 -3.14
N ASN A 108 14.03 -5.05 -3.90
CA ASN A 108 13.45 -3.72 -3.76
C ASN A 108 12.04 -3.90 -3.20
N VAL A 109 11.80 -3.40 -1.99
CA VAL A 109 10.51 -3.54 -1.30
C VAL A 109 9.73 -2.24 -1.43
N ILE A 110 8.58 -2.33 -2.09
CA ILE A 110 7.63 -1.24 -2.24
C ILE A 110 6.58 -1.39 -1.13
N CYS A 111 6.54 -0.46 -0.20
CA CYS A 111 5.50 -0.35 0.81
C CYS A 111 4.44 0.63 0.32
N LEU A 112 3.22 0.15 0.12
CA LEU A 112 2.06 0.95 -0.26
C LEU A 112 1.21 1.20 0.98
N THR A 113 0.83 2.44 1.23
CA THR A 113 -0.08 2.81 2.32
C THR A 113 -1.36 3.38 1.72
N LEU A 114 -2.46 2.68 1.94
CA LEU A 114 -3.81 3.11 1.58
C LEU A 114 -4.51 3.62 2.83
N SER A 115 -5.00 4.84 2.81
CA SER A 115 -5.62 5.45 4.00
C SER A 115 -6.73 6.45 3.65
N ASN A 116 -7.64 6.61 4.60
CA ASN A 116 -8.57 7.74 4.68
C ASN A 116 -8.70 8.19 6.15
N SER A 117 -9.74 8.94 6.53
CA SER A 117 -9.92 9.40 7.91
C SER A 117 -10.26 8.27 8.91
N HIS A 118 -10.70 7.10 8.43
CA HIS A 118 -11.23 6.01 9.27
C HIS A 118 -10.24 4.86 9.45
N PHE A 119 -9.34 4.64 8.47
CA PHE A 119 -8.39 3.53 8.51
C PHE A 119 -7.11 3.81 7.73
N SER A 120 -6.10 2.98 7.99
CA SER A 120 -4.85 2.93 7.25
C SER A 120 -4.41 1.48 7.12
N ARG A 121 -4.04 1.08 5.90
CA ARG A 121 -3.55 -0.26 5.57
C ARG A 121 -2.21 -0.15 4.85
N GLN A 122 -1.30 -1.07 5.15
CA GLN A 122 -0.01 -1.19 4.47
C GLN A 122 0.08 -2.54 3.78
N ASP A 123 0.47 -2.51 2.52
CA ASP A 123 0.75 -3.68 1.70
C ASP A 123 2.19 -3.60 1.16
N TYR A 124 2.80 -4.75 0.89
CA TYR A 124 4.19 -4.85 0.47
C TYR A 124 4.31 -5.63 -0.84
N ILE A 125 5.09 -5.09 -1.77
CA ILE A 125 5.44 -5.73 -3.04
C ILE A 125 6.95 -5.83 -3.09
N THR A 126 7.48 -7.01 -3.42
CA THR A 126 8.91 -7.24 -3.59
C THR A 126 9.26 -7.36 -5.06
N VAL A 127 10.20 -6.54 -5.53
CA VAL A 127 10.77 -6.60 -6.87
C VAL A 127 12.24 -6.94 -6.75
N ARG A 128 12.63 -8.13 -7.25
CA ARG A 128 14.02 -8.58 -7.24
C ARG A 128 14.67 -8.21 -8.57
N ALA A 129 15.62 -7.28 -8.51
CA ALA A 129 16.34 -6.83 -9.69
C ALA A 129 17.65 -7.59 -9.84
N LYS A 130 17.81 -8.24 -10.99
CA LYS A 130 19.06 -8.89 -11.40
C LYS A 130 19.89 -7.95 -12.28
N GLU A 131 21.20 -8.07 -12.17
CA GLU A 131 22.17 -7.31 -12.95
C GLU A 131 23.27 -8.25 -13.46
N GLU A 132 23.70 -8.04 -14.70
CA GLU A 132 24.85 -8.72 -15.25
C GLU A 132 26.13 -7.98 -14.81
N VAL A 133 27.06 -8.72 -14.17
CA VAL A 133 28.30 -8.17 -13.66
C VAL A 133 29.48 -8.95 -14.26
N THR A 134 30.40 -8.24 -14.88
CA THR A 134 31.63 -8.83 -15.43
C THR A 134 32.82 -8.50 -14.54
N TYR A 135 33.55 -9.55 -14.16
CA TYR A 135 34.76 -9.47 -13.39
C TYR A 135 35.95 -9.75 -14.29
N ASP A 136 36.94 -8.87 -14.27
CA ASP A 136 38.16 -8.97 -15.05
C ASP A 136 39.31 -9.43 -14.16
N TYR A 137 39.97 -10.53 -14.54
CA TYR A 137 41.09 -11.10 -13.83
C TYR A 137 42.29 -11.18 -14.76
N LYS A 138 43.52 -11.02 -14.21
CA LYS A 138 44.78 -11.31 -14.90
C LYS A 138 45.46 -12.48 -14.22
N TYR A 139 45.73 -13.54 -15.01
CA TYR A 139 46.43 -14.70 -14.52
C TYR A 139 47.48 -15.15 -15.55
N ASN A 140 48.77 -15.19 -15.15
CA ASN A 140 49.90 -15.59 -16.02
C ASN A 140 49.92 -14.87 -17.38
N GLY A 141 49.57 -13.56 -17.40
CA GLY A 141 49.58 -12.76 -18.62
C GLY A 141 48.31 -12.90 -19.48
N TYR A 142 47.36 -13.75 -19.07
CA TYR A 142 46.06 -13.89 -19.72
C TYR A 142 45.04 -13.01 -19.04
N GLU A 143 44.15 -12.41 -19.82
CA GLU A 143 42.96 -11.71 -19.31
C GLU A 143 41.80 -12.69 -19.33
N ILE A 144 41.11 -12.80 -18.17
CA ILE A 144 39.95 -13.69 -17.97
C ILE A 144 38.77 -12.80 -17.61
N HIS A 145 37.69 -12.88 -18.38
CA HIS A 145 36.45 -12.19 -18.14
C HIS A 145 35.41 -13.20 -17.65
N ILE A 146 34.88 -12.99 -16.45
CA ILE A 146 33.80 -13.83 -15.87
C ILE A 146 32.57 -12.98 -15.74
N THR A 147 31.49 -13.35 -16.44
CA THR A 147 30.20 -12.68 -16.34
C THR A 147 29.25 -13.51 -15.50
N THR A 148 28.65 -12.89 -14.52
CA THR A 148 27.67 -13.51 -13.61
C THR A 148 26.38 -12.69 -13.57
N ILE A 149 25.27 -13.34 -13.20
CA ILE A 149 24.01 -12.66 -12.91
C ILE A 149 23.88 -12.58 -11.39
N GLU A 150 23.74 -11.36 -10.88
CA GLU A 150 23.63 -11.09 -9.45
C GLU A 150 22.27 -10.46 -9.11
N GLY A 151 21.88 -10.55 -7.84
CA GLY A 151 20.69 -9.87 -7.31
C GLY A 151 19.43 -10.74 -7.24
N VAL A 152 19.53 -12.06 -7.49
CA VAL A 152 18.41 -13.01 -7.43
C VAL A 152 18.54 -13.92 -6.21
#